data_46e3b3d9d89f3dca840cecab8c17a50b
#
_entry.id   46e3b3d9d89f3dca840cecab8c17a50b
#
_cell.length_a   1.000
_cell.length_b   1.000
_cell.length_c   1.000
_cell.angle_alpha   90.00
_cell.angle_beta   90.00
_cell.angle_gamma   90.00
#
_symmetry.space_group_name_H-M   'P 1'
#
loop_
_entity.id
_entity.type
_entity.pdbx_description
1 polymer ?
#
loop_
_entity_poly.entity_id
_entity_poly.type
_entity_poly.pdbx_seq_one_letter_code
_entity_poly.pdbx_strand_id
1 'polypeptide(L)'
;MSSAPLSSHASGSGKTTILRLIGGQLKPASGEVLVGGQSVPDLEPDALYALRRRCGMLFQFGALFTDMSVFENIAFPMREHTELPEEIIRDLVLMKLHAVGLRGAAQLMPSELSGGMGRRVALARAIALDPMLVMYDEPFAGLDPISLGIVGQLIRRLNDALGITSVVVTHDVYESLKMVDQLYFVSEGTIVASGTPEEVRASTDPYVRQFVDGAPDGPVAFHYPAPSYHDSLFADVDA
;
A
#
# COMPACT_ATOMS: atom_id res chain seq x y z
N MET A 1 -32.10 5.23 -18.91
CA MET A 1 -30.76 4.65 -18.65
C MET A 1 -30.33 5.14 -17.28
N SER A 2 -30.52 4.27 -16.29
CA SER A 2 -30.33 4.60 -14.87
C SER A 2 -28.88 4.42 -14.50
N SER A 3 -28.19 5.51 -14.15
CA SER A 3 -26.85 5.47 -13.53
C SER A 3 -27.03 5.10 -12.05
N ALA A 4 -26.57 3.92 -11.65
CA ALA A 4 -26.50 3.56 -10.26
C ALA A 4 -25.45 4.42 -9.55
N PRO A 5 -25.75 5.03 -8.40
CA PRO A 5 -24.76 5.77 -7.63
C PRO A 5 -23.78 4.77 -6.97
N LEU A 6 -22.49 5.01 -7.17
CA LEU A 6 -21.42 4.35 -6.44
C LEU A 6 -21.59 4.69 -4.96
N SER A 7 -21.85 3.68 -4.13
CA SER A 7 -22.02 3.82 -2.68
C SER A 7 -20.71 4.33 -2.06
N SER A 8 -20.75 5.55 -1.52
CA SER A 8 -19.65 6.20 -0.79
C SER A 8 -19.53 5.64 0.63
N HIS A 9 -18.68 4.64 0.83
CA HIS A 9 -18.20 4.33 2.17
C HIS A 9 -16.84 5.01 2.35
N ALA A 10 -16.58 5.62 3.49
CA ALA A 10 -15.35 6.36 3.82
C ALA A 10 -14.04 5.53 3.70
N SER A 11 -14.13 4.22 3.54
CA SER A 11 -13.05 3.31 3.14
C SER A 11 -12.80 3.27 1.63
N GLY A 12 -13.63 3.93 0.81
CA GLY A 12 -13.67 3.78 -0.66
C GLY A 12 -13.07 4.95 -1.44
N SER A 13 -12.06 5.67 -0.93
CA SER A 13 -11.44 6.80 -1.64
C SER A 13 -10.69 6.40 -2.94
N GLY A 14 -10.64 5.11 -3.30
CA GLY A 14 -10.00 4.62 -4.53
C GLY A 14 -8.52 4.24 -4.38
N LYS A 15 -7.92 4.35 -3.21
CA LYS A 15 -6.48 4.07 -3.00
C LYS A 15 -6.06 2.66 -3.43
N THR A 16 -6.70 1.61 -2.92
CA THR A 16 -6.43 0.22 -3.33
C THR A 16 -6.75 -0.01 -4.81
N THR A 17 -7.74 0.72 -5.37
CA THR A 17 -8.06 0.69 -6.81
C THR A 17 -6.88 1.16 -7.66
N ILE A 18 -6.14 2.18 -7.22
CA ILE A 18 -4.92 2.65 -7.90
C ILE A 18 -3.88 1.53 -7.98
N LEU A 19 -3.62 0.83 -6.87
CA LEU A 19 -2.67 -0.29 -6.87
C LEU A 19 -3.12 -1.43 -7.82
N ARG A 20 -4.43 -1.71 -7.87
CA ARG A 20 -4.99 -2.72 -8.79
C ARG A 20 -4.88 -2.31 -10.26
N LEU A 21 -4.98 -1.02 -10.57
CA LEU A 21 -4.76 -0.49 -11.92
C LEU A 21 -3.28 -0.61 -12.31
N ILE A 22 -2.35 -0.22 -11.43
CA ILE A 22 -0.91 -0.35 -11.63
C ILE A 22 -0.51 -1.81 -11.83
N GLY A 23 -1.07 -2.74 -11.04
CA GLY A 23 -0.83 -4.18 -11.15
C GLY A 23 -1.58 -4.87 -12.30
N GLY A 24 -2.38 -4.13 -13.09
CA GLY A 24 -3.15 -4.67 -14.20
C GLY A 24 -4.28 -5.63 -13.78
N GLN A 25 -4.72 -5.59 -12.52
CA GLN A 25 -5.87 -6.37 -12.03
C GLN A 25 -7.19 -5.75 -12.46
N LEU A 26 -7.17 -4.45 -12.76
CA LEU A 26 -8.30 -3.69 -13.27
C LEU A 26 -7.85 -2.94 -14.52
N LYS A 27 -8.77 -2.77 -15.47
CA LYS A 27 -8.60 -1.86 -16.61
C LYS A 27 -9.32 -0.55 -16.32
N PRO A 28 -8.70 0.62 -16.60
CA PRO A 28 -9.38 1.90 -16.47
C PRO A 28 -10.52 2.01 -17.49
N ALA A 29 -11.61 2.67 -17.12
CA ALA A 29 -12.71 2.96 -18.05
C ALA A 29 -12.30 3.99 -19.12
N SER A 30 -11.33 4.87 -18.79
CA SER A 30 -10.73 5.85 -19.68
C SER A 30 -9.38 6.27 -19.12
N GLY A 31 -8.54 6.87 -19.96
CA GLY A 31 -7.19 7.29 -19.57
C GLY A 31 -6.17 6.17 -19.73
N GLU A 32 -4.98 6.37 -19.19
CA GLU A 32 -3.80 5.55 -19.41
C GLU A 32 -3.12 5.19 -18.09
N VAL A 33 -2.54 4.00 -18.00
CA VAL A 33 -1.72 3.55 -16.86
C VAL A 33 -0.38 3.07 -17.39
N LEU A 34 0.67 3.85 -17.12
CA LEU A 34 2.03 3.54 -17.58
C LEU A 34 2.88 3.04 -16.41
N VAL A 35 3.52 1.89 -16.59
CA VAL A 35 4.47 1.32 -15.63
C VAL A 35 5.75 0.94 -16.37
N GLY A 36 6.87 1.58 -16.00
CA GLY A 36 8.14 1.38 -16.69
C GLY A 36 8.08 1.71 -18.19
N GLY A 37 7.25 2.69 -18.58
CA GLY A 37 7.03 3.10 -19.98
C GLY A 37 6.08 2.20 -20.78
N GLN A 38 5.47 1.18 -20.16
CA GLN A 38 4.52 0.27 -20.81
C GLN A 38 3.09 0.61 -20.41
N SER A 39 2.17 0.65 -21.37
CA SER A 39 0.73 0.82 -21.12
C SER A 39 0.15 -0.48 -20.58
N VAL A 40 -0.11 -0.51 -19.27
CA VAL A 40 -0.58 -1.72 -18.57
C VAL A 40 -1.90 -2.27 -19.12
N PRO A 41 -2.91 -1.43 -19.46
CA PRO A 41 -4.18 -1.92 -19.99
C PRO A 41 -4.07 -2.63 -21.35
N ASP A 42 -3.01 -2.33 -22.11
CA ASP A 42 -2.80 -2.82 -23.47
C ASP A 42 -1.85 -4.02 -23.53
N LEU A 43 -1.31 -4.45 -22.39
CA LEU A 43 -0.41 -5.62 -22.34
C LEU A 43 -1.17 -6.92 -22.58
N GLU A 44 -0.62 -7.74 -23.47
CA GLU A 44 -1.03 -9.14 -23.60
C GLU A 44 -0.67 -9.92 -22.32
N PRO A 45 -1.34 -11.07 -22.04
CA PRO A 45 -1.18 -11.81 -20.79
C PRO A 45 0.29 -12.12 -20.42
N ASP A 46 1.10 -12.57 -21.37
CA ASP A 46 2.51 -12.91 -21.13
C ASP A 46 3.36 -11.68 -20.78
N ALA A 47 3.13 -10.56 -21.46
CA ALA A 47 3.81 -9.30 -21.19
C ALA A 47 3.37 -8.72 -19.82
N LEU A 48 2.09 -8.84 -19.48
CA LEU A 48 1.59 -8.44 -18.17
C LEU A 48 2.19 -9.32 -17.06
N TYR A 49 2.31 -10.63 -17.29
CA TYR A 49 2.96 -11.52 -16.35
C TYR A 49 4.45 -11.15 -16.15
N ALA A 50 5.17 -10.88 -17.24
CA ALA A 50 6.55 -10.43 -17.17
C ALA A 50 6.71 -9.10 -16.44
N LEU A 51 5.78 -8.13 -16.62
CA LEU A 51 5.75 -6.88 -15.88
C LEU A 51 5.55 -7.14 -14.38
N ARG A 52 4.57 -7.99 -14.01
CA ARG A 52 4.26 -8.31 -12.60
C ARG A 52 5.43 -8.95 -11.87
N ARG A 53 6.25 -9.76 -12.52
CA ARG A 53 7.49 -10.32 -11.94
C ARG A 53 8.50 -9.25 -11.54
N ARG A 54 8.44 -8.07 -12.17
CA ARG A 54 9.28 -6.90 -11.85
C ARG A 54 8.62 -5.96 -10.84
N CYS A 55 7.44 -6.30 -10.32
CA CYS A 55 6.70 -5.53 -9.34
C CYS A 55 6.55 -6.35 -8.06
N GLY A 56 6.96 -5.78 -6.93
CA GLY A 56 6.68 -6.33 -5.61
C GLY A 56 5.35 -5.80 -5.07
N MET A 57 4.69 -6.60 -4.22
CA MET A 57 3.45 -6.17 -3.55
C MET A 57 3.50 -6.58 -2.08
N LEU A 58 3.32 -5.62 -1.19
CA LEU A 58 3.02 -5.85 0.21
C LEU A 58 1.53 -5.59 0.44
N PHE A 59 0.80 -6.66 0.70
CA PHE A 59 -0.64 -6.60 0.99
C PHE A 59 -0.92 -6.18 2.43
N GLN A 60 -2.11 -5.64 2.66
CA GLN A 60 -2.61 -5.39 3.99
C GLN A 60 -2.50 -6.66 4.85
N PHE A 61 -2.00 -6.53 6.08
CA PHE A 61 -1.69 -7.64 7.01
C PHE A 61 -0.61 -8.62 6.54
N GLY A 62 0.14 -8.29 5.47
CA GLY A 62 1.29 -9.07 4.97
C GLY A 62 0.92 -10.25 4.09
N ALA A 63 -0.23 -10.87 4.26
CA ALA A 63 -0.70 -12.04 3.48
C ALA A 63 0.37 -13.14 3.31
N LEU A 64 1.02 -13.55 4.40
CA LEU A 64 1.97 -14.65 4.40
C LEU A 64 1.24 -15.98 4.18
N PHE A 65 1.91 -16.91 3.50
CA PHE A 65 1.45 -18.30 3.43
C PHE A 65 1.60 -18.93 4.81
N THR A 66 0.48 -19.31 5.42
CA THR A 66 0.42 -19.74 6.83
C THR A 66 0.97 -21.15 7.08
N ASP A 67 1.07 -21.94 6.03
CA ASP A 67 1.59 -23.31 5.98
C ASP A 67 3.07 -23.38 5.57
N MET A 68 3.72 -22.24 5.34
CA MET A 68 5.12 -22.11 4.97
C MET A 68 5.89 -21.35 6.06
N SER A 69 7.16 -21.76 6.31
CA SER A 69 8.06 -21.03 7.20
C SER A 69 8.36 -19.62 6.65
N VAL A 70 8.98 -18.79 7.49
CA VAL A 70 9.51 -17.48 7.07
C VAL A 70 10.46 -17.61 5.89
N PHE A 71 11.36 -18.60 5.93
CA PHE A 71 12.27 -18.89 4.83
C PHE A 71 11.50 -19.21 3.54
N GLU A 72 10.55 -20.15 3.61
CA GLU A 72 9.77 -20.60 2.47
C GLU A 72 8.91 -19.48 1.87
N ASN A 73 8.34 -18.61 2.68
CA ASN A 73 7.60 -17.44 2.20
C ASN A 73 8.44 -16.53 1.31
N ILE A 74 9.74 -16.39 1.59
CA ILE A 74 10.64 -15.52 0.79
C ILE A 74 11.26 -16.30 -0.37
N ALA A 75 11.54 -17.60 -0.19
CA ALA A 75 12.08 -18.47 -1.24
C ALA A 75 11.07 -18.74 -2.35
N PHE A 76 9.77 -18.81 -2.02
CA PHE A 76 8.70 -19.16 -2.95
C PHE A 76 8.73 -18.37 -4.26
N PRO A 77 8.71 -17.02 -4.28
CA PRO A 77 8.78 -16.28 -5.53
C PRO A 77 10.07 -16.51 -6.31
N MET A 78 11.19 -16.81 -5.66
CA MET A 78 12.45 -17.11 -6.34
C MET A 78 12.37 -18.46 -7.06
N ARG A 79 11.83 -19.50 -6.41
CA ARG A 79 11.63 -20.82 -7.03
C ARG A 79 10.64 -20.80 -8.19
N GLU A 80 9.53 -20.04 -8.04
CA GLU A 80 8.49 -19.96 -9.08
C GLU A 80 8.93 -19.16 -10.31
N HIS A 81 9.83 -18.20 -10.14
CA HIS A 81 10.11 -17.23 -11.19
C HIS A 81 11.57 -17.23 -11.67
N THR A 82 12.42 -18.07 -11.12
CA THR A 82 13.83 -18.18 -11.53
C THR A 82 14.27 -19.63 -11.61
N GLU A 83 15.36 -19.87 -12.28
CA GLU A 83 16.03 -21.18 -12.34
C GLU A 83 17.27 -21.22 -11.43
N LEU A 84 17.28 -20.42 -10.37
CA LEU A 84 18.41 -20.34 -9.45
C LEU A 84 18.56 -21.66 -8.65
N PRO A 85 19.80 -22.16 -8.45
CA PRO A 85 20.05 -23.27 -7.55
C PRO A 85 19.62 -22.99 -6.13
N GLU A 86 19.17 -24.01 -5.40
CA GLU A 86 18.69 -23.86 -3.99
C GLU A 86 19.73 -23.23 -3.05
N GLU A 87 21.01 -23.46 -3.29
CA GLU A 87 22.09 -22.84 -2.51
C GLU A 87 22.10 -21.32 -2.68
N ILE A 88 21.88 -20.83 -3.90
CA ILE A 88 21.80 -19.40 -4.19
C ILE A 88 20.51 -18.81 -3.62
N ILE A 89 19.37 -19.52 -3.78
CA ILE A 89 18.09 -19.09 -3.16
C ILE A 89 18.25 -18.95 -1.65
N ARG A 90 18.89 -19.94 -0.99
CA ARG A 90 19.16 -19.88 0.45
C ARG A 90 19.92 -18.61 0.84
N ASP A 91 21.00 -18.33 0.13
CA ASP A 91 21.85 -17.19 0.46
C ASP A 91 21.12 -15.85 0.22
N LEU A 92 20.35 -15.75 -0.87
CA LEU A 92 19.50 -14.60 -1.16
C LEU A 92 18.42 -14.41 -0.10
N VAL A 93 17.72 -15.47 0.32
CA VAL A 93 16.72 -15.41 1.39
C VAL A 93 17.33 -14.90 2.70
N LEU A 94 18.49 -15.44 3.09
CA LEU A 94 19.19 -15.02 4.29
C LEU A 94 19.62 -13.55 4.22
N MET A 95 20.02 -13.08 3.03
CA MET A 95 20.35 -11.67 2.78
C MET A 95 19.11 -10.78 2.93
N LYS A 96 17.96 -11.16 2.31
CA LYS A 96 16.70 -10.40 2.46
C LYS A 96 16.22 -10.37 3.92
N LEU A 97 16.31 -11.51 4.63
CA LEU A 97 15.99 -11.58 6.06
C LEU A 97 16.93 -10.73 6.92
N HIS A 98 18.22 -10.67 6.56
CA HIS A 98 19.16 -9.80 7.25
C HIS A 98 18.78 -8.33 7.08
N ALA A 99 18.43 -7.92 5.86
CA ALA A 99 18.02 -6.54 5.54
C ALA A 99 16.81 -6.06 6.37
N VAL A 100 15.89 -6.96 6.73
CA VAL A 100 14.72 -6.66 7.57
C VAL A 100 14.93 -7.03 9.06
N GLY A 101 16.15 -7.45 9.45
CA GLY A 101 16.52 -7.78 10.84
C GLY A 101 15.90 -9.07 11.37
N LEU A 102 15.59 -10.05 10.51
CA LEU A 102 14.90 -11.29 10.88
C LEU A 102 15.65 -12.57 10.49
N ARG A 103 16.96 -12.50 10.24
CA ARG A 103 17.74 -13.69 9.84
C ARG A 103 17.60 -14.87 10.81
N GLY A 104 17.51 -14.60 12.12
CA GLY A 104 17.34 -15.63 13.14
C GLY A 104 15.94 -16.25 13.20
N ALA A 105 14.96 -15.67 12.48
CA ALA A 105 13.58 -16.16 12.45
C ALA A 105 13.27 -17.03 11.21
N ALA A 106 14.27 -17.41 10.42
CA ALA A 106 14.09 -18.09 9.14
C ALA A 106 13.22 -19.36 9.22
N GLN A 107 13.32 -20.12 10.32
CA GLN A 107 12.59 -21.38 10.50
C GLN A 107 11.26 -21.25 11.22
N LEU A 108 10.90 -20.04 11.70
CA LEU A 108 9.63 -19.80 12.37
C LEU A 108 8.47 -19.88 11.38
N MET A 109 7.31 -20.28 11.90
CA MET A 109 6.04 -20.23 11.17
C MET A 109 5.37 -18.85 11.36
N PRO A 110 4.54 -18.39 10.44
CA PRO A 110 3.82 -17.12 10.58
C PRO A 110 3.04 -16.96 11.89
N SER A 111 2.51 -18.06 12.43
CA SER A 111 1.82 -18.10 13.72
C SER A 111 2.69 -17.78 14.94
N GLU A 112 4.02 -17.88 14.79
CA GLU A 112 4.99 -17.61 15.85
C GLU A 112 5.53 -16.17 15.81
N LEU A 113 5.07 -15.36 14.81
CA LEU A 113 5.55 -14.01 14.60
C LEU A 113 4.65 -12.98 15.28
N SER A 114 5.28 -11.91 15.80
CA SER A 114 4.52 -10.70 16.11
C SER A 114 4.02 -10.03 14.82
N GLY A 115 3.01 -9.16 14.92
CA GLY A 115 2.49 -8.41 13.75
C GLY A 115 3.57 -7.62 13.01
N GLY A 116 4.47 -6.96 13.75
CA GLY A 116 5.62 -6.25 13.19
C GLY A 116 6.65 -7.18 12.52
N MET A 117 6.89 -8.37 13.08
CA MET A 117 7.75 -9.37 12.43
C MET A 117 7.11 -9.87 11.13
N GLY A 118 5.82 -10.24 11.17
CA GLY A 118 5.11 -10.69 9.97
C GLY A 118 5.13 -9.66 8.85
N ARG A 119 4.98 -8.37 9.18
CA ARG A 119 5.07 -7.28 8.20
C ARG A 119 6.47 -7.18 7.58
N ARG A 120 7.52 -7.35 8.37
CA ARG A 120 8.90 -7.34 7.88
C ARG A 120 9.23 -8.56 7.01
N VAL A 121 8.67 -9.73 7.31
CA VAL A 121 8.78 -10.91 6.42
C VAL A 121 8.08 -10.65 5.09
N ALA A 122 6.87 -10.10 5.11
CA ALA A 122 6.14 -9.74 3.90
C ALA A 122 6.90 -8.69 3.05
N LEU A 123 7.59 -7.75 3.71
CA LEU A 123 8.48 -6.79 3.04
C LEU A 123 9.66 -7.50 2.37
N ALA A 124 10.33 -8.42 3.07
CA ALA A 124 11.43 -9.22 2.49
C ALA A 124 10.95 -10.05 1.28
N ARG A 125 9.74 -10.63 1.35
CA ARG A 125 9.14 -11.35 0.22
C ARG A 125 8.82 -10.42 -0.96
N ALA A 126 8.32 -9.22 -0.70
CA ALA A 126 7.99 -8.25 -1.75
C ALA A 126 9.22 -7.82 -2.57
N ILE A 127 10.42 -7.83 -1.95
CA ILE A 127 11.68 -7.49 -2.63
C ILE A 127 12.49 -8.72 -3.04
N ALA A 128 11.93 -9.94 -2.99
CA ALA A 128 12.67 -11.19 -3.23
C ALA A 128 13.28 -11.26 -4.63
N LEU A 129 12.60 -10.72 -5.64
CA LEU A 129 13.01 -10.73 -7.05
C LEU A 129 13.70 -9.42 -7.50
N ASP A 130 14.18 -8.60 -6.59
CA ASP A 130 14.76 -7.27 -6.89
C ASP A 130 13.90 -6.44 -7.86
N PRO A 131 12.65 -6.13 -7.47
CA PRO A 131 11.69 -5.48 -8.34
C PRO A 131 12.10 -4.05 -8.67
N MET A 132 11.61 -3.52 -9.81
CA MET A 132 11.76 -2.08 -10.14
C MET A 132 10.73 -1.20 -9.42
N LEU A 133 9.60 -1.77 -9.02
CA LEU A 133 8.50 -1.10 -8.34
C LEU A 133 8.01 -1.97 -7.19
N VAL A 134 7.82 -1.37 -6.01
CA VAL A 134 7.12 -2.03 -4.90
C VAL A 134 5.89 -1.22 -4.53
N MET A 135 4.76 -1.91 -4.46
CA MET A 135 3.48 -1.36 -4.03
C MET A 135 3.17 -1.81 -2.60
N TYR A 136 2.77 -0.88 -1.76
CA TYR A 136 2.45 -1.13 -0.36
C TYR A 136 0.99 -0.73 -0.11
N ASP A 137 0.16 -1.70 0.26
CA ASP A 137 -1.23 -1.46 0.64
C ASP A 137 -1.34 -1.48 2.17
N GLU A 138 -1.52 -0.29 2.77
CA GLU A 138 -1.63 -0.07 4.21
C GLU A 138 -0.51 -0.77 5.02
N PRO A 139 0.78 -0.47 4.77
CA PRO A 139 1.89 -1.17 5.42
C PRO A 139 1.94 -0.99 6.93
N PHE A 140 1.29 0.03 7.47
CA PHE A 140 1.31 0.40 8.88
C PHE A 140 0.11 -0.11 9.68
N ALA A 141 -0.94 -0.58 8.99
CA ALA A 141 -2.19 -0.97 9.64
C ALA A 141 -1.99 -2.04 10.72
N GLY A 142 -2.50 -1.75 11.93
CA GLY A 142 -2.47 -2.67 13.06
C GLY A 142 -1.11 -2.86 13.73
N LEU A 143 -0.11 -2.01 13.44
CA LEU A 143 1.19 -2.04 14.09
C LEU A 143 1.21 -1.13 15.33
N ASP A 144 1.98 -1.53 16.33
CA ASP A 144 2.35 -0.65 17.43
C ASP A 144 3.30 0.47 16.95
N PRO A 145 3.41 1.59 17.68
CA PRO A 145 4.19 2.74 17.21
C PRO A 145 5.68 2.45 16.93
N ILE A 146 6.29 1.50 17.66
CA ILE A 146 7.69 1.13 17.45
C ILE A 146 7.83 0.32 16.15
N SER A 147 6.98 -0.69 15.98
CA SER A 147 6.95 -1.53 14.77
C SER A 147 6.63 -0.70 13.52
N LEU A 148 5.72 0.26 13.63
CA LEU A 148 5.37 1.20 12.57
C LEU A 148 6.57 2.03 12.11
N GLY A 149 7.28 2.66 13.06
CA GLY A 149 8.51 3.42 12.75
C GLY A 149 9.61 2.55 12.12
N ILE A 150 9.77 1.31 12.60
CA ILE A 150 10.74 0.35 12.02
C ILE A 150 10.37 0.03 10.57
N VAL A 151 9.10 -0.28 10.27
CA VAL A 151 8.64 -0.61 8.91
C VAL A 151 8.82 0.59 7.97
N GLY A 152 8.47 1.81 8.40
CA GLY A 152 8.67 3.03 7.62
C GLY A 152 10.14 3.26 7.26
N GLN A 153 11.04 3.14 8.24
CA GLN A 153 12.47 3.24 8.00
C GLN A 153 13.01 2.14 7.06
N LEU A 154 12.51 0.91 7.19
CA LEU A 154 12.91 -0.19 6.30
C LEU A 154 12.46 0.06 4.86
N ILE A 155 11.24 0.52 4.63
CA ILE A 155 10.74 0.87 3.29
C ILE A 155 11.68 1.93 2.67
N ARG A 156 12.00 3.01 3.39
CA ARG A 156 12.91 4.06 2.90
C ARG A 156 14.31 3.53 2.60
N ARG A 157 14.93 2.80 3.54
CA ARG A 157 16.28 2.24 3.37
C ARG A 157 16.36 1.27 2.20
N LEU A 158 15.35 0.42 2.02
CA LEU A 158 15.32 -0.52 0.89
C LEU A 158 15.11 0.20 -0.44
N ASN A 159 14.27 1.24 -0.45
CA ASN A 159 14.11 2.09 -1.63
C ASN A 159 15.45 2.71 -2.05
N ASP A 160 16.17 3.33 -1.10
CA ASP A 160 17.46 3.97 -1.37
C ASP A 160 18.55 2.96 -1.78
N ALA A 161 18.61 1.80 -1.10
CA ALA A 161 19.64 0.79 -1.35
C ALA A 161 19.46 0.04 -2.68
N LEU A 162 18.21 -0.19 -3.10
CA LEU A 162 17.87 -0.95 -4.30
C LEU A 162 17.59 -0.04 -5.51
N GLY A 163 17.44 1.27 -5.31
CA GLY A 163 17.08 2.22 -6.37
C GLY A 163 15.70 1.95 -6.98
N ILE A 164 14.76 1.45 -6.18
CA ILE A 164 13.41 1.06 -6.62
C ILE A 164 12.45 2.23 -6.51
N THR A 165 11.37 2.18 -7.29
CA THR A 165 10.21 3.06 -7.07
C THR A 165 9.29 2.44 -6.03
N SER A 166 8.82 3.24 -5.07
CA SER A 166 7.89 2.80 -4.03
C SER A 166 6.58 3.58 -4.12
N VAL A 167 5.44 2.87 -4.21
CA VAL A 167 4.10 3.46 -4.12
C VAL A 167 3.45 2.96 -2.84
N VAL A 168 3.22 3.87 -1.89
CA VAL A 168 2.65 3.56 -0.58
C VAL A 168 1.23 4.13 -0.52
N VAL A 169 0.28 3.26 -0.28
CA VAL A 169 -1.11 3.62 0.00
C VAL A 169 -1.35 3.47 1.48
N THR A 170 -1.70 4.56 2.15
CA THR A 170 -1.96 4.56 3.59
C THR A 170 -2.86 5.72 4.00
N HIS A 171 -3.45 5.64 5.18
CA HIS A 171 -4.13 6.75 5.86
C HIS A 171 -3.23 7.43 6.91
N ASP A 172 -2.03 6.91 7.16
CA ASP A 172 -1.08 7.48 8.11
C ASP A 172 -0.23 8.57 7.45
N VAL A 173 -0.71 9.82 7.53
CA VAL A 173 -0.03 10.99 6.97
C VAL A 173 1.27 11.28 7.71
N TYR A 174 1.27 11.13 9.03
CA TYR A 174 2.43 11.47 9.87
C TYR A 174 3.66 10.63 9.55
N GLU A 175 3.49 9.31 9.38
CA GLU A 175 4.59 8.44 8.97
C GLU A 175 4.97 8.65 7.50
N SER A 176 3.99 8.90 6.63
CA SER A 176 4.26 9.20 5.22
C SER A 176 5.17 10.41 5.05
N LEU A 177 4.92 11.48 5.79
CA LEU A 177 5.75 12.71 5.75
C LEU A 177 7.23 12.51 6.14
N LYS A 178 7.59 11.37 6.73
CA LYS A 178 8.97 11.06 7.14
C LYS A 178 9.74 10.28 6.09
N MET A 179 9.05 9.62 5.15
CA MET A 179 9.68 8.59 4.33
C MET A 179 9.46 8.71 2.82
N VAL A 180 8.49 9.55 2.38
CA VAL A 180 8.19 9.69 0.95
C VAL A 180 8.80 10.97 0.37
N ASP A 181 8.98 10.99 -0.94
CA ASP A 181 9.45 12.17 -1.68
C ASP A 181 8.27 13.02 -2.18
N GLN A 182 7.10 12.39 -2.39
CA GLN A 182 5.89 13.04 -2.90
C GLN A 182 4.64 12.42 -2.26
N LEU A 183 3.65 13.26 -1.92
CA LEU A 183 2.35 12.86 -1.42
C LEU A 183 1.24 13.25 -2.40
N TYR A 184 0.21 12.42 -2.44
CA TYR A 184 -1.04 12.67 -3.15
C TYR A 184 -2.20 12.40 -2.21
N PHE A 185 -3.06 13.40 -1.99
CA PHE A 185 -4.26 13.27 -1.19
C PHE A 185 -5.43 12.89 -2.10
N VAL A 186 -6.03 11.74 -1.82
CA VAL A 186 -7.13 11.20 -2.63
C VAL A 186 -8.42 11.27 -1.82
N SER A 187 -9.42 11.94 -2.37
CA SER A 187 -10.77 12.03 -1.81
C SER A 187 -11.79 11.86 -2.92
N GLU A 188 -12.85 11.10 -2.68
CA GLU A 188 -13.96 10.85 -3.63
C GLU A 188 -13.48 10.44 -5.04
N GLY A 189 -12.41 9.61 -5.10
CA GLY A 189 -11.85 9.10 -6.35
C GLY A 189 -11.02 10.11 -7.15
N THR A 190 -10.73 11.29 -6.59
CA THR A 190 -9.91 12.33 -7.24
C THR A 190 -8.70 12.70 -6.39
N ILE A 191 -7.65 13.22 -7.02
CA ILE A 191 -6.52 13.83 -6.32
C ILE A 191 -6.92 15.26 -5.98
N VAL A 192 -7.09 15.55 -4.70
CA VAL A 192 -7.51 16.88 -4.20
C VAL A 192 -6.32 17.77 -3.86
N ALA A 193 -5.17 17.20 -3.53
CA ALA A 193 -3.93 17.92 -3.30
C ALA A 193 -2.72 17.01 -3.54
N SER A 194 -1.56 17.60 -3.81
CA SER A 194 -0.28 16.90 -3.88
C SER A 194 0.85 17.84 -3.52
N GLY A 195 1.99 17.28 -3.07
CA GLY A 195 3.17 18.07 -2.75
C GLY A 195 4.27 17.23 -2.11
N THR A 196 5.45 17.81 -1.98
CA THR A 196 6.54 17.26 -1.16
C THR A 196 6.16 17.32 0.33
N PRO A 197 6.84 16.57 1.21
CA PRO A 197 6.62 16.66 2.66
C PRO A 197 6.73 18.09 3.21
N GLU A 198 7.63 18.91 2.68
CA GLU A 198 7.82 20.31 3.07
C GLU A 198 6.62 21.16 2.66
N GLU A 199 6.16 21.03 1.43
CA GLU A 199 5.00 21.76 0.90
C GLU A 199 3.72 21.37 1.66
N VAL A 200 3.54 20.08 1.95
CA VAL A 200 2.41 19.57 2.74
C VAL A 200 2.41 20.12 4.17
N ARG A 201 3.57 20.17 4.83
CA ARG A 201 3.68 20.77 6.18
C ARG A 201 3.39 22.26 6.17
N ALA A 202 3.77 22.98 5.12
CA ALA A 202 3.55 24.41 4.97
C ALA A 202 2.18 24.77 4.39
N SER A 203 1.40 23.78 3.94
CA SER A 203 0.12 24.00 3.27
C SER A 203 -0.90 24.66 4.20
N THR A 204 -1.64 25.61 3.66
CA THR A 204 -2.83 26.23 4.29
C THR A 204 -4.14 25.69 3.70
N ASP A 205 -4.07 24.77 2.75
CA ASP A 205 -5.25 24.14 2.15
C ASP A 205 -6.05 23.39 3.23
N PRO A 206 -7.36 23.64 3.36
CA PRO A 206 -8.18 23.05 4.42
C PRO A 206 -8.23 21.51 4.38
N TYR A 207 -8.20 20.88 3.19
CA TYR A 207 -8.14 19.42 3.05
C TYR A 207 -6.83 18.87 3.59
N VAL A 208 -5.73 19.47 3.15
CA VAL A 208 -4.38 19.04 3.59
C VAL A 208 -4.25 19.21 5.10
N ARG A 209 -4.71 20.35 5.64
CA ARG A 209 -4.65 20.63 7.08
C ARG A 209 -5.48 19.64 7.89
N GLN A 210 -6.70 19.33 7.45
CA GLN A 210 -7.55 18.36 8.14
C GLN A 210 -6.86 16.99 8.24
N PHE A 211 -6.22 16.51 7.17
CA PHE A 211 -5.49 15.24 7.18
C PHE A 211 -4.21 15.29 8.00
N VAL A 212 -3.44 16.37 7.91
CA VAL A 212 -2.17 16.51 8.63
C VAL A 212 -2.41 16.67 10.14
N ASP A 213 -3.42 17.44 10.53
CA ASP A 213 -3.72 17.74 11.93
C ASP A 213 -4.64 16.67 12.56
N GLY A 214 -5.24 15.79 11.76
CA GLY A 214 -6.24 14.83 12.22
C GLY A 214 -7.50 15.52 12.77
N ALA A 215 -7.85 16.69 12.21
CA ALA A 215 -8.95 17.51 12.71
C ALA A 215 -10.30 16.84 12.42
N PRO A 216 -11.23 16.74 13.43
CA PRO A 216 -12.54 16.15 13.23
C PRO A 216 -13.43 16.98 12.31
N ASP A 217 -13.23 18.31 12.30
CA ASP A 217 -13.97 19.26 11.48
C ASP A 217 -13.13 19.74 10.30
N GLY A 218 -13.76 19.81 9.11
CA GLY A 218 -13.10 20.25 7.88
C GLY A 218 -13.86 19.84 6.61
N PRO A 219 -13.23 19.95 5.45
CA PRO A 219 -13.84 19.58 4.17
C PRO A 219 -14.31 18.13 4.09
N VAL A 220 -13.62 17.20 4.78
CA VAL A 220 -14.09 15.81 4.94
C VAL A 220 -15.12 15.81 6.05
N ALA A 221 -16.39 15.67 5.67
CA ALA A 221 -17.51 15.77 6.60
C ALA A 221 -17.52 14.63 7.62
N PHE A 222 -17.76 14.98 8.91
CA PHE A 222 -17.98 13.99 9.97
C PHE A 222 -19.33 13.29 9.81
N HIS A 223 -20.36 14.02 9.41
CA HIS A 223 -21.71 13.48 9.27
C HIS A 223 -21.91 12.87 7.88
N TYR A 224 -22.48 11.67 7.85
CA TYR A 224 -23.03 11.12 6.61
C TYR A 224 -24.19 12.01 6.14
N PRO A 225 -24.30 12.32 4.82
CA PRO A 225 -25.37 13.17 4.30
C PRO A 225 -26.76 12.66 4.70
N ALA A 226 -27.51 13.50 5.37
CA ALA A 226 -28.86 13.24 5.82
C ALA A 226 -29.65 14.57 5.84
N PRO A 227 -30.99 14.52 5.82
CA PRO A 227 -31.83 15.67 6.17
C PRO A 227 -31.42 16.23 7.52
N SER A 228 -31.76 17.51 7.80
CA SER A 228 -31.47 18.07 9.11
C SER A 228 -32.10 17.22 10.21
N TYR A 229 -31.42 17.14 11.36
CA TYR A 229 -31.94 16.32 12.49
C TYR A 229 -33.34 16.79 12.91
N HIS A 230 -33.58 18.10 12.86
CA HIS A 230 -34.89 18.70 13.11
C HIS A 230 -35.94 18.18 12.12
N ASP A 231 -35.67 18.22 10.83
CA ASP A 231 -36.60 17.75 9.78
C ASP A 231 -36.90 16.24 9.92
N SER A 232 -35.87 15.47 10.29
CA SER A 232 -36.04 14.02 10.54
C SER A 232 -36.88 13.72 11.79
N LEU A 233 -36.81 14.58 12.83
CA LEU A 233 -37.59 14.40 14.06
C LEU A 233 -39.06 14.79 13.90
N PHE A 234 -39.35 15.78 13.08
CA PHE A 234 -40.69 16.36 12.97
C PHE A 234 -41.41 16.05 11.65
N ALA A 235 -40.78 15.23 10.78
CA ALA A 235 -41.37 14.84 9.49
C ALA A 235 -42.77 14.18 9.60
N ASP A 236 -43.08 13.53 10.75
CA ASP A 236 -44.33 12.82 10.99
C ASP A 236 -45.37 13.66 11.80
N VAL A 237 -45.07 14.91 12.12
CA VAL A 237 -45.94 15.74 12.97
C VAL A 237 -46.92 16.60 12.16
N ASP A 238 -46.66 16.76 10.86
CA ASP A 238 -47.49 17.57 9.93
C ASP A 238 -48.29 16.68 8.92
N ALA A 239 -48.49 15.40 9.20
CA ALA A 239 -49.27 14.47 8.35
C ALA A 239 -50.64 14.12 8.94
#